data_a26dfb31bc282ed395f9454737388864
#
_entry.id   a26dfb31bc282ed395f9454737388864
#
_cell.length_a   1.000
_cell.length_b   1.000
_cell.length_c   1.000
_cell.angle_alpha   90.00
_cell.angle_beta   90.00
_cell.angle_gamma   90.00
#
_symmetry.space_group_name_H-M   'P 1'
#
loop_
_entity.id
_entity.type
_entity.pdbx_description
1 polymer ?
#
loop_
_entity_poly.entity_id
_entity_poly.type
_entity_poly.pdbx_seq_one_letter_code
_entity_poly.pdbx_strand_id
1 'polypeptide(L)'
;MSAGYVIAQLKVTNQENYKEYVAKVSEVVKKFDGEYLVRNGEHQVVEGEDNFPRIVIIKFPTYERALEWYNSDEYKPVKDIRLQNSEGSNIIVKGLWKKY
;
A
#
# COMPACT_ATOMS: atom_id res chain seq x y z
N MET A 1 -17.47 5.51 -12.18
CA MET A 1 -16.88 4.69 -11.09
C MET A 1 -15.58 5.30 -10.62
N SER A 2 -15.30 5.15 -9.34
CA SER A 2 -14.06 5.67 -8.76
C SER A 2 -13.23 4.54 -8.20
N ALA A 3 -12.01 4.40 -8.71
CA ALA A 3 -11.05 3.47 -8.16
C ALA A 3 -10.65 3.91 -6.75
N GLY A 4 -10.10 2.99 -5.99
CA GLY A 4 -9.46 3.32 -4.72
C GLY A 4 -7.96 3.17 -4.87
N TYR A 5 -7.20 4.11 -4.32
CA TYR A 5 -5.75 4.06 -4.36
C TYR A 5 -5.20 4.00 -2.96
N VAL A 6 -4.33 3.04 -2.72
CA VAL A 6 -3.56 2.95 -1.49
C VAL A 6 -2.21 3.58 -1.79
N ILE A 7 -1.83 4.59 -1.00
CA ILE A 7 -0.56 5.28 -1.17
C ILE A 7 0.21 5.14 0.14
N ALA A 8 1.29 4.37 0.11
CA ALA A 8 2.14 4.15 1.25
C ALA A 8 3.48 4.84 1.04
N GLN A 9 3.92 5.60 2.03
CA GLN A 9 5.25 6.19 2.09
C GLN A 9 5.88 5.72 3.39
N LEU A 10 6.87 4.86 3.29
CA LEU A 10 7.38 4.12 4.43
C LEU A 10 8.90 4.22 4.54
N LYS A 11 9.37 4.06 5.78
CA LYS A 11 10.76 3.79 6.10
C LYS A 11 10.80 2.45 6.82
N VAL A 12 11.47 1.48 6.24
CA VAL A 12 11.59 0.16 6.85
C VAL A 12 12.61 0.25 7.98
N THR A 13 12.19 -0.13 9.19
CA THR A 13 13.04 -0.05 10.39
C THR A 13 13.75 -1.36 10.69
N ASN A 14 13.23 -2.49 10.18
CA ASN A 14 13.86 -3.80 10.31
C ASN A 14 13.71 -4.53 8.98
N GLN A 15 14.76 -4.49 8.16
CA GLN A 15 14.75 -5.06 6.82
C GLN A 15 14.53 -6.57 6.84
N GLU A 16 15.13 -7.27 7.78
CA GLU A 16 15.02 -8.72 7.84
C GLU A 16 13.58 -9.17 8.11
N ASN A 17 12.94 -8.57 9.09
CA ASN A 17 11.55 -8.91 9.42
C ASN A 17 10.56 -8.43 8.35
N TYR A 18 10.87 -7.32 7.69
CA TYR A 18 10.00 -6.76 6.65
C TYR A 18 9.90 -7.69 5.43
N LYS A 19 10.90 -8.52 5.19
CA LYS A 19 10.88 -9.50 4.09
C LYS A 19 9.67 -10.42 4.16
N GLU A 20 9.24 -10.78 5.36
CA GLU A 20 8.06 -11.62 5.54
C GLU A 20 6.80 -10.91 5.05
N TYR A 21 6.70 -9.60 5.30
CA TYR A 21 5.60 -8.80 4.79
C TYR A 21 5.58 -8.81 3.25
N VAL A 22 6.72 -8.53 2.65
CA VAL A 22 6.84 -8.50 1.18
C VAL A 22 6.46 -9.85 0.57
N ALA A 23 6.82 -10.96 1.23
CA ALA A 23 6.52 -12.30 0.74
C ALA A 23 5.03 -12.64 0.80
N LYS A 24 4.27 -12.03 1.72
CA LYS A 24 2.87 -12.42 2.00
C LYS A 24 1.83 -11.46 1.46
N VAL A 25 2.17 -10.17 1.33
CA VAL A 25 1.17 -9.13 1.06
C VAL A 25 0.54 -9.25 -0.33
N SER A 26 1.29 -9.69 -1.33
CA SER A 26 0.82 -9.72 -2.72
C SER A 26 -0.40 -10.60 -2.91
N GLU A 27 -0.44 -11.75 -2.25
CA GLU A 27 -1.58 -12.68 -2.37
C GLU A 27 -2.85 -12.07 -1.80
N VAL A 28 -2.73 -11.34 -0.69
CA VAL A 28 -3.89 -10.70 -0.06
C VAL A 28 -4.39 -9.55 -0.93
N VAL A 29 -3.48 -8.74 -1.46
CA VAL A 29 -3.84 -7.66 -2.39
C VAL A 29 -4.58 -8.21 -3.59
N LYS A 30 -4.07 -9.28 -4.18
CA LYS A 30 -4.68 -9.92 -5.35
C LYS A 30 -6.07 -10.48 -5.04
N LYS A 31 -6.24 -11.05 -3.85
CA LYS A 31 -7.53 -11.61 -3.42
C LYS A 31 -8.64 -10.55 -3.41
N PHE A 32 -8.28 -9.30 -3.13
CA PHE A 32 -9.22 -8.18 -3.11
C PHE A 32 -9.19 -7.36 -4.38
N ASP A 33 -8.67 -7.94 -5.47
CA ASP A 33 -8.65 -7.33 -6.80
C ASP A 33 -7.73 -6.12 -6.93
N GLY A 34 -6.72 -6.04 -6.05
CA GLY A 34 -5.73 -4.97 -6.09
C GLY A 34 -4.66 -5.20 -7.14
N GLU A 35 -4.13 -4.11 -7.65
CA GLU A 35 -3.09 -4.11 -8.65
C GLU A 35 -1.99 -3.13 -8.22
N TYR A 36 -0.75 -3.59 -8.13
CA TYR A 36 0.36 -2.71 -7.84
C TYR A 36 0.65 -1.82 -9.05
N LEU A 37 0.64 -0.51 -8.83
CA LEU A 37 1.05 0.46 -9.84
C LEU A 37 2.49 0.92 -9.61
N VAL A 38 2.88 1.05 -8.34
CA VAL A 38 4.23 1.38 -7.92
C VAL A 38 4.57 0.49 -6.73
N ARG A 39 5.73 -0.16 -6.78
CA ARG A 39 6.17 -0.99 -5.68
C ARG A 39 7.65 -0.71 -5.41
N ASN A 40 7.90 0.32 -4.60
CA ASN A 40 9.24 0.78 -4.26
C ASN A 40 10.06 1.13 -5.51
N GLY A 41 9.45 1.84 -6.45
CA GLY A 41 10.10 2.22 -7.69
C GLY A 41 11.12 3.34 -7.50
N GLU A 42 11.98 3.50 -8.50
CA GLU A 42 12.92 4.61 -8.53
C GLU A 42 12.13 5.92 -8.49
N HIS A 43 12.60 6.86 -7.66
CA HIS A 43 11.93 8.16 -7.55
C HIS A 43 12.94 9.25 -7.27
N GLN A 44 12.52 10.49 -7.50
CA GLN A 44 13.30 11.68 -7.22
C GLN A 44 12.42 12.66 -6.45
N VAL A 45 12.93 13.13 -5.32
CA VAL A 45 12.24 14.18 -4.58
C VAL A 45 12.50 15.52 -5.27
N VAL A 46 11.45 16.15 -5.73
CA VAL A 46 11.56 17.45 -6.44
C VAL A 46 11.25 18.62 -5.51
N GLU A 47 10.57 18.37 -4.42
CA GLU A 47 10.32 19.36 -3.36
C GLU A 47 10.16 18.60 -2.04
N GLY A 48 10.71 19.15 -0.96
CA GLY A 48 10.59 18.56 0.37
C GLY A 48 11.70 17.60 0.69
N GLU A 49 11.43 16.69 1.63
CA GLU A 49 12.42 15.76 2.16
C GLU A 49 12.05 14.32 1.83
N ASP A 50 13.06 13.44 1.79
CA ASP A 50 12.88 12.02 1.50
C ASP A 50 12.98 11.19 2.79
N ASN A 51 12.09 11.46 3.74
CA ASN A 51 12.11 10.79 5.04
C ASN A 51 11.52 9.38 5.01
N PHE A 52 10.67 9.08 4.02
CA PHE A 52 9.99 7.81 3.87
C PHE A 52 10.13 7.34 2.43
N PRO A 53 11.31 6.80 2.07
CA PRO A 53 11.65 6.59 0.66
C PRO A 53 10.98 5.40 -0.02
N ARG A 54 10.37 4.49 0.76
CA ARG A 54 9.68 3.36 0.16
C ARG A 54 8.25 3.78 -0.22
N ILE A 55 8.00 3.89 -1.53
CA ILE A 55 6.71 4.34 -2.05
C ILE A 55 6.01 3.17 -2.72
N VAL A 56 4.77 2.89 -2.29
CA VAL A 56 3.94 1.83 -2.87
C VAL A 56 2.58 2.43 -3.21
N ILE A 57 2.11 2.17 -4.41
CA ILE A 57 0.77 2.59 -4.85
C ILE A 57 0.05 1.36 -5.38
N ILE A 58 -1.13 1.10 -4.82
CA ILE A 58 -1.97 -0.03 -5.20
C ILE A 58 -3.32 0.51 -5.65
N LYS A 59 -3.81 0.04 -6.78
CA LYS A 59 -5.13 0.39 -7.28
C LYS A 59 -6.10 -0.74 -7.00
N PHE A 60 -7.25 -0.39 -6.44
CA PHE A 60 -8.38 -1.30 -6.28
C PHE A 60 -9.54 -0.84 -7.17
N PRO A 61 -10.45 -1.75 -7.57
CA PRO A 61 -11.55 -1.38 -8.47
C PRO A 61 -12.42 -0.25 -7.94
N THR A 62 -12.60 -0.19 -6.61
CA THR A 62 -13.37 0.87 -5.96
C THR A 62 -12.67 1.29 -4.66
N TYR A 63 -13.03 2.47 -4.19
CA TYR A 63 -12.58 2.96 -2.88
C TYR A 63 -13.01 2.01 -1.76
N GLU A 64 -14.25 1.53 -1.83
CA GLU A 64 -14.80 0.60 -0.84
C GLU A 64 -14.03 -0.72 -0.82
N ARG A 65 -13.60 -1.21 -1.99
CA ARG A 65 -12.84 -2.46 -2.07
C ARG A 65 -11.46 -2.31 -1.43
N ALA A 66 -10.82 -1.14 -1.59
CA ALA A 66 -9.56 -0.86 -0.93
C ALA A 66 -9.71 -0.88 0.59
N LEU A 67 -10.79 -0.30 1.11
CA LEU A 67 -11.09 -0.32 2.55
C LEU A 67 -11.37 -1.73 3.04
N GLU A 68 -12.10 -2.54 2.26
CA GLU A 68 -12.33 -3.95 2.61
C GLU A 68 -11.00 -4.71 2.76
N TRP A 69 -10.08 -4.50 1.82
CA TRP A 69 -8.76 -5.11 1.89
C TRP A 69 -8.03 -4.71 3.19
N TYR A 70 -7.98 -3.42 3.45
CA TYR A 70 -7.23 -2.90 4.60
C TYR A 70 -7.78 -3.43 5.93
N ASN A 71 -9.10 -3.57 6.02
CA ASN A 71 -9.79 -3.99 7.24
C ASN A 71 -10.09 -5.49 7.28
N SER A 72 -9.61 -6.26 6.30
CA SER A 72 -9.90 -7.69 6.23
C SER A 72 -9.16 -8.50 7.27
N ASP A 73 -9.75 -9.64 7.63
CA ASP A 73 -9.11 -10.60 8.53
C ASP A 73 -7.86 -11.21 7.88
N GLU A 74 -7.87 -11.35 6.56
CA GLU A 74 -6.74 -11.91 5.82
C GLU A 74 -5.53 -10.99 5.86
N TYR A 75 -5.75 -9.67 5.80
CA TYR A 75 -4.65 -8.71 5.82
C TYR A 75 -4.13 -8.43 7.23
N LYS A 76 -4.94 -8.61 8.25
CA LYS A 76 -4.59 -8.24 9.62
C LYS A 76 -3.24 -8.79 10.09
N PRO A 77 -2.96 -10.11 10.01
CA PRO A 77 -1.66 -10.62 10.46
C PRO A 77 -0.50 -10.13 9.59
N VAL A 78 -0.74 -9.93 8.31
CA VAL A 78 0.26 -9.41 7.39
C VAL A 78 0.53 -7.94 7.68
N LYS A 79 -0.54 -7.15 7.88
CA LYS A 79 -0.44 -5.75 8.24
C LYS A 79 0.38 -5.52 9.52
N ASP A 80 0.19 -6.38 10.50
CA ASP A 80 0.92 -6.28 11.78
C ASP A 80 2.43 -6.39 11.57
N ILE A 81 2.88 -7.23 10.63
CA ILE A 81 4.30 -7.33 10.30
C ILE A 81 4.82 -5.98 9.79
N ARG A 82 4.07 -5.32 8.89
CA ARG A 82 4.45 -4.01 8.38
C ARG A 82 4.48 -2.96 9.47
N LEU A 83 3.43 -2.93 10.30
CA LEU A 83 3.34 -1.92 11.37
C LEU A 83 4.49 -2.03 12.38
N GLN A 84 4.94 -3.24 12.66
CA GLN A 84 6.02 -3.47 13.62
C GLN A 84 7.41 -3.18 13.05
N ASN A 85 7.55 -3.15 11.73
CA ASN A 85 8.88 -3.09 11.09
C ASN A 85 9.03 -1.93 10.12
N SER A 86 8.15 -0.94 10.21
CA SER A 86 8.23 0.27 9.38
C SER A 86 7.58 1.46 10.08
N GLU A 87 7.91 2.64 9.58
CA GLU A 87 7.32 3.91 9.98
C GLU A 87 6.85 4.63 8.73
N GLY A 88 5.88 5.52 8.88
CA GLY A 88 5.41 6.35 7.78
C GLY A 88 3.90 6.45 7.73
N SER A 89 3.40 6.71 6.55
CA SER A 89 1.97 6.89 6.33
C SER A 89 1.44 5.95 5.27
N ASN A 90 0.17 5.62 5.41
CA ASN A 90 -0.55 4.80 4.44
C ASN A 90 -1.95 5.39 4.35
N ILE A 91 -2.31 5.90 3.19
CA ILE A 91 -3.62 6.50 2.98
C ILE A 91 -4.36 5.75 1.88
N ILE A 92 -5.68 5.78 1.99
CA ILE A 92 -6.56 5.25 0.94
C ILE A 92 -7.38 6.43 0.44
N VAL A 93 -7.26 6.70 -0.86
CA VAL A 93 -7.90 7.87 -1.47
C VAL A 93 -8.77 7.44 -2.64
N LYS A 94 -9.93 8.06 -2.74
CA LYS A 94 -10.85 7.80 -3.83
C LYS A 94 -10.33 8.49 -5.10
N GLY A 95 -10.27 7.75 -6.19
CA GLY A 95 -9.88 8.30 -7.47
C GLY A 95 -10.92 9.23 -8.05
N LEU A 96 -10.53 9.97 -9.06
CA LEU A 96 -11.45 10.83 -9.78
C LEU A 96 -12.55 10.00 -10.40
N TRP A 97 -13.82 10.40 -10.19
CA TRP A 97 -14.94 9.68 -10.77
C TRP A 97 -14.92 9.80 -12.28
N LYS A 98 -15.08 8.67 -12.97
CA LYS A 98 -15.14 8.64 -14.42
C LYS A 98 -16.45 8.05 -14.88
N LYS A 99 -17.07 8.73 -15.82
CA LYS A 99 -18.28 8.26 -16.47
C LYS A 99 -17.87 7.51 -17.76
N TYR A 100 -18.44 6.35 -17.95
CA TYR A 100 -18.24 5.54 -19.15
C TYR A 100 -19.53 5.40 -19.93
#